data_7102419a68655f75b5a07c30a46fdb7f
#
_entry.id   7102419a68655f75b5a07c30a46fdb7f
#
_cell.length_a   1.000
_cell.length_b   1.000
_cell.length_c   1.000
_cell.angle_alpha   90.00
_cell.angle_beta   90.00
_cell.angle_gamma   90.00
#
_symmetry.space_group_name_H-M   'P 1'
#
loop_
_entity.id
_entity.type
_entity.pdbx_description
1 polymer ?
#
loop_
_entity_poly.entity_id
_entity_poly.type
_entity_poly.pdbx_seq_one_letter_code
_entity_poly.pdbx_strand_id
1 'polypeptide(L)'
;MPERIVEIEALTFRYRRATEPALIDLNLTVDGGEVLLVAGPSGCGKSTLIRAINGLIPHAYPGELTGTVRVAGALTTEQRMRDISVHVGTVLQDPARQIVGATVEAELAFGPENLGTPRTEIRARIAEVATSAGIEDLLGRETAALSGGERQLLAMAGILMLRPRLYVVDEPLANLDPLTAARLLGTLRRLADEGHAVVIVEHRVEEALDLRPDRVLYLEEGRVRYLGDVPGFLAIADPDAVKLPFEVVLDRVRRAAGGNAAEVPIPGRGAPPDKGESNDEPPRLEFRGVRAGYDGREILHGVDARLGPREVVAVLGPNGSGKTTLFRTAMRLMEPTAGSVLVDGRPAIERSVAQLATTFGFVFQSPSQMLFARTVRQELEFGPRNLGRDIGRLEGIVADALRRTGLEDIEDVLERPPLTLSFGQQKRLALAIALALEPPTLMLDEPSAGQDHRTARRFMGELLAIPGLESVYLVTHDVDLALAHADRILLFRRGEIVADGSPSEVIEDEDRWTSCNLRVTSLMRANTRQRGATERFLGAEELAAWIRGREVARSLDLPRVNRLEG
;
A
#
# COMPACT_ATOMS: atom_id res chain seq x y z
N MET A 1 7.71 33.07 -19.58
CA MET A 1 6.67 32.15 -19.10
C MET A 1 7.32 30.80 -19.01
N PRO A 2 7.03 29.97 -18.01
CA PRO A 2 7.53 28.62 -18.00
C PRO A 2 7.08 27.90 -19.27
N GLU A 3 7.90 26.97 -19.76
CA GLU A 3 7.59 26.21 -20.96
C GLU A 3 6.53 25.15 -20.64
N ARG A 4 5.45 25.09 -21.45
CA ARG A 4 4.46 24.00 -21.31
C ARG A 4 5.04 22.69 -21.76
N ILE A 5 4.98 21.70 -20.86
CA ILE A 5 5.47 20.36 -21.13
C ILE A 5 4.33 19.44 -21.52
N VAL A 6 3.16 19.56 -20.87
CA VAL A 6 1.95 18.79 -21.20
C VAL A 6 0.80 19.74 -21.49
N GLU A 7 0.07 19.48 -22.59
CA GLU A 7 -1.18 20.14 -22.92
C GLU A 7 -2.22 19.07 -23.31
N ILE A 8 -3.33 19.08 -22.62
CA ILE A 8 -4.46 18.17 -22.86
C ILE A 8 -5.71 19.01 -23.06
N GLU A 9 -6.39 18.80 -24.18
CA GLU A 9 -7.63 19.51 -24.54
C GLU A 9 -8.75 18.52 -24.81
N ALA A 10 -9.85 18.63 -24.06
CA ALA A 10 -11.09 17.87 -24.18
C ALA A 10 -10.88 16.35 -24.31
N LEU A 11 -9.88 15.80 -23.57
CA LEU A 11 -9.55 14.38 -23.68
C LEU A 11 -10.67 13.51 -23.15
N THR A 12 -11.21 12.67 -24.03
CA THR A 12 -12.11 11.57 -23.67
C THR A 12 -11.52 10.27 -24.22
N PHE A 13 -11.46 9.24 -23.37
CA PHE A 13 -10.94 7.95 -23.78
C PHE A 13 -11.77 6.78 -23.24
N ARG A 14 -12.15 5.85 -24.12
CA ARG A 14 -12.83 4.60 -23.80
C ARG A 14 -12.04 3.41 -24.32
N TYR A 15 -11.69 2.47 -23.42
CA TYR A 15 -11.02 1.22 -23.81
C TYR A 15 -11.94 0.38 -24.71
N ARG A 16 -11.37 -0.33 -25.68
CA ARG A 16 -12.12 -1.10 -26.70
C ARG A 16 -13.16 -2.08 -26.15
N ARG A 17 -12.94 -2.61 -24.95
CA ARG A 17 -13.85 -3.58 -24.31
C ARG A 17 -14.69 -2.98 -23.16
N ALA A 18 -14.54 -1.70 -22.88
CA ALA A 18 -15.29 -1.03 -21.83
C ALA A 18 -16.57 -0.41 -22.41
N THR A 19 -17.62 -0.43 -21.60
CA THR A 19 -18.89 0.24 -21.92
C THR A 19 -18.80 1.74 -21.68
N GLU A 20 -18.11 2.15 -20.61
CA GLU A 20 -17.99 3.53 -20.18
C GLU A 20 -16.58 4.10 -20.48
N PRO A 21 -16.48 5.41 -20.76
CA PRO A 21 -15.20 6.09 -20.88
C PRO A 21 -14.44 6.10 -19.56
N ALA A 22 -13.13 5.90 -19.62
CA ALA A 22 -12.23 6.00 -18.47
C ALA A 22 -11.77 7.43 -18.17
N LEU A 23 -11.81 8.32 -19.15
CA LEU A 23 -11.62 9.76 -19.02
C LEU A 23 -12.69 10.48 -19.86
N ILE A 24 -13.19 11.61 -19.33
CA ILE A 24 -14.28 12.35 -19.94
C ILE A 24 -13.97 13.86 -19.88
N ASP A 25 -13.80 14.46 -21.06
CA ASP A 25 -13.63 15.92 -21.26
C ASP A 25 -12.55 16.51 -20.33
N LEU A 26 -11.40 15.86 -20.25
CA LEU A 26 -10.30 16.29 -19.39
C LEU A 26 -9.46 17.38 -20.07
N ASN A 27 -9.28 18.50 -19.36
CA ASN A 27 -8.43 19.59 -19.76
C ASN A 27 -7.33 19.78 -18.71
N LEU A 28 -6.05 19.81 -19.14
CA LEU A 28 -4.91 19.91 -18.25
C LEU A 28 -3.71 20.52 -18.95
N THR A 29 -2.99 21.37 -18.24
CA THR A 29 -1.65 21.81 -18.63
C THR A 29 -0.67 21.53 -17.51
N VAL A 30 0.59 21.18 -17.83
CA VAL A 30 1.68 21.06 -16.86
C VAL A 30 2.88 21.81 -17.41
N ASP A 31 3.42 22.70 -16.60
CA ASP A 31 4.55 23.56 -16.96
C ASP A 31 5.89 22.96 -16.45
N GLY A 32 7.02 23.37 -17.07
CA GLY A 32 8.35 23.03 -16.57
C GLY A 32 8.57 23.59 -15.16
N GLY A 33 9.14 22.79 -14.27
CA GLY A 33 9.33 23.13 -12.86
C GLY A 33 8.11 22.90 -11.97
N GLU A 34 6.99 22.47 -12.55
CA GLU A 34 5.75 22.21 -11.80
C GLU A 34 5.69 20.80 -11.26
N VAL A 35 5.18 20.65 -10.04
CA VAL A 35 4.77 19.38 -9.44
C VAL A 35 3.25 19.32 -9.41
N LEU A 36 2.68 18.40 -10.19
CA LEU A 36 1.25 18.09 -10.20
C LEU A 36 0.99 16.77 -9.45
N LEU A 37 0.24 16.84 -8.36
CA LEU A 37 -0.29 15.66 -7.68
C LEU A 37 -1.62 15.26 -8.30
N VAL A 38 -1.74 14.01 -8.76
CA VAL A 38 -2.99 13.43 -9.26
C VAL A 38 -3.55 12.50 -8.19
N ALA A 39 -4.70 12.85 -7.64
CA ALA A 39 -5.39 12.11 -6.59
C ALA A 39 -6.79 11.67 -7.03
N GLY A 40 -7.38 10.68 -6.32
CA GLY A 40 -8.72 10.18 -6.57
C GLY A 40 -8.86 8.70 -6.24
N PRO A 41 -10.10 8.17 -6.14
CA PRO A 41 -10.35 6.76 -5.84
C PRO A 41 -9.79 5.82 -6.91
N SER A 42 -9.67 4.53 -6.58
CA SER A 42 -9.28 3.52 -7.56
C SER A 42 -10.28 3.46 -8.71
N GLY A 43 -9.77 3.29 -9.93
CA GLY A 43 -10.61 3.22 -11.14
C GLY A 43 -11.10 4.56 -11.68
N CYS A 44 -10.80 5.70 -11.06
CA CYS A 44 -11.26 7.02 -11.53
C CYS A 44 -10.55 7.57 -12.78
N GLY A 45 -9.59 6.83 -13.37
CA GLY A 45 -8.92 7.22 -14.62
C GLY A 45 -7.48 7.69 -14.49
N LYS A 46 -6.85 7.72 -13.30
CA LYS A 46 -5.46 8.19 -13.07
C LYS A 46 -4.43 7.50 -13.97
N SER A 47 -4.39 6.16 -13.97
CA SER A 47 -3.46 5.40 -14.80
C SER A 47 -3.77 5.55 -16.31
N THR A 48 -5.05 5.84 -16.67
CA THR A 48 -5.44 6.16 -18.05
C THR A 48 -4.85 7.52 -18.47
N LEU A 49 -4.88 8.51 -17.60
CA LEU A 49 -4.24 9.81 -17.81
C LEU A 49 -2.73 9.65 -18.04
N ILE A 50 -2.05 8.89 -17.18
CA ILE A 50 -0.61 8.59 -17.36
C ILE A 50 -0.36 7.95 -18.72
N ARG A 51 -1.17 6.94 -19.11
CA ARG A 51 -1.03 6.26 -20.40
C ARG A 51 -1.27 7.19 -21.59
N ALA A 52 -2.10 8.18 -21.45
CA ALA A 52 -2.29 9.20 -22.50
C ALA A 52 -1.09 10.14 -22.60
N ILE A 53 -0.53 10.57 -21.46
CA ILE A 53 0.65 11.46 -21.40
C ILE A 53 1.90 10.76 -21.96
N ASN A 54 2.14 9.49 -21.60
CA ASN A 54 3.33 8.75 -22.04
C ASN A 54 3.15 8.07 -23.42
N GLY A 55 2.03 8.32 -24.11
CA GLY A 55 1.75 7.81 -25.45
C GLY A 55 1.38 6.33 -25.52
N LEU A 56 1.25 5.59 -24.40
CA LEU A 56 0.76 4.22 -24.42
C LEU A 56 -0.69 4.14 -24.92
N ILE A 57 -1.45 5.21 -24.79
CA ILE A 57 -2.72 5.42 -25.49
C ILE A 57 -2.46 6.36 -26.66
N PRO A 58 -2.84 6.01 -27.90
CA PRO A 58 -3.53 4.76 -28.31
C PRO A 58 -2.59 3.63 -28.72
N HIS A 59 -1.25 3.82 -28.71
CA HIS A 59 -0.29 2.92 -29.36
C HIS A 59 -0.28 1.49 -28.78
N ALA A 60 -0.35 1.32 -27.47
CA ALA A 60 -0.35 0.01 -26.80
C ALA A 60 -1.74 -0.38 -26.25
N TYR A 61 -2.56 0.62 -25.93
CA TYR A 61 -3.92 0.42 -25.41
C TYR A 61 -4.94 0.95 -26.42
N PRO A 62 -5.50 0.08 -27.28
CA PRO A 62 -6.50 0.51 -28.28
C PRO A 62 -7.82 0.91 -27.64
N GLY A 63 -8.43 1.95 -28.18
CA GLY A 63 -9.70 2.50 -27.70
C GLY A 63 -10.17 3.65 -28.57
N GLU A 64 -11.29 4.26 -28.17
CA GLU A 64 -11.81 5.47 -28.78
C GLU A 64 -11.24 6.68 -28.02
N LEU A 65 -10.48 7.50 -28.71
CA LEU A 65 -9.85 8.71 -28.19
C LEU A 65 -10.39 9.92 -28.94
N THR A 66 -10.87 10.92 -28.21
CA THR A 66 -11.21 12.25 -28.72
C THR A 66 -10.47 13.32 -27.93
N GLY A 67 -10.34 14.51 -28.48
CA GLY A 67 -9.48 15.57 -27.93
C GLY A 67 -8.02 15.38 -28.32
N THR A 68 -7.14 16.14 -27.66
CA THR A 68 -5.70 16.14 -28.00
C THR A 68 -4.82 16.01 -26.74
N VAL A 69 -3.69 15.32 -26.90
CA VAL A 69 -2.63 15.26 -25.89
C VAL A 69 -1.31 15.65 -26.56
N ARG A 70 -0.69 16.72 -26.10
CA ARG A 70 0.63 17.17 -26.55
C ARG A 70 1.64 17.05 -25.43
N VAL A 71 2.82 16.56 -25.78
CA VAL A 71 3.98 16.51 -24.89
C VAL A 71 5.15 17.16 -25.60
N ALA A 72 5.79 18.11 -24.91
CA ALA A 72 6.85 18.94 -25.49
C ALA A 72 6.44 19.57 -26.84
N GLY A 73 5.17 19.99 -26.96
CA GLY A 73 4.59 20.65 -28.12
C GLY A 73 4.10 19.72 -29.25
N ALA A 74 4.38 18.41 -29.21
CA ALA A 74 3.99 17.47 -30.27
C ALA A 74 2.86 16.52 -29.82
N LEU A 75 1.94 16.18 -30.74
CA LEU A 75 0.82 15.27 -30.47
C LEU A 75 1.33 13.85 -30.17
N THR A 76 0.92 13.25 -29.06
CA THR A 76 1.31 11.89 -28.67
C THR A 76 0.84 10.84 -29.68
N THR A 77 -0.28 11.08 -30.35
CA THR A 77 -0.83 10.20 -31.39
C THR A 77 -0.02 10.17 -32.69
N GLU A 78 0.80 11.19 -32.94
CA GLU A 78 1.62 11.30 -34.14
C GLU A 78 3.10 10.93 -33.92
N GLN A 79 3.54 10.90 -32.66
CA GLN A 79 4.91 10.57 -32.27
C GLN A 79 5.10 9.06 -32.17
N ARG A 80 6.31 8.58 -32.43
CA ARG A 80 6.71 7.20 -32.09
C ARG A 80 6.97 7.12 -30.59
N MET A 81 6.74 5.94 -30.00
CA MET A 81 7.01 5.69 -28.57
C MET A 81 8.44 6.06 -28.15
N ARG A 82 9.43 5.82 -29.05
CA ARG A 82 10.82 6.20 -28.82
C ARG A 82 10.99 7.72 -28.67
N ASP A 83 10.30 8.51 -29.48
CA ASP A 83 10.42 9.97 -29.47
C ASP A 83 9.77 10.55 -28.23
N ILE A 84 8.62 9.99 -27.78
CA ILE A 84 7.96 10.35 -26.52
C ILE A 84 8.86 9.99 -25.32
N SER A 85 9.50 8.82 -25.32
CA SER A 85 10.34 8.35 -24.20
C SER A 85 11.58 9.21 -23.93
N VAL A 86 12.02 10.02 -24.89
CA VAL A 86 13.08 11.02 -24.67
C VAL A 86 12.60 12.18 -23.79
N HIS A 87 11.30 12.52 -23.87
CA HIS A 87 10.70 13.63 -23.14
C HIS A 87 10.00 13.20 -21.86
N VAL A 88 9.50 11.96 -21.79
CA VAL A 88 8.70 11.43 -20.68
C VAL A 88 9.37 10.21 -20.05
N GLY A 89 9.85 10.34 -18.84
CA GLY A 89 10.26 9.22 -18.00
C GLY A 89 9.08 8.75 -17.16
N THR A 90 8.68 7.47 -17.32
CA THR A 90 7.53 6.91 -16.59
C THR A 90 7.98 5.81 -15.63
N VAL A 91 7.53 5.89 -14.36
CA VAL A 91 7.55 4.75 -13.44
C VAL A 91 6.13 4.19 -13.35
N LEU A 92 5.99 2.91 -13.63
CA LEU A 92 4.71 2.20 -13.58
C LEU A 92 4.41 1.72 -12.16
N GLN A 93 3.13 1.54 -11.84
CA GLN A 93 2.64 0.99 -10.57
C GLN A 93 3.26 -0.36 -10.21
N ASP A 94 3.55 -1.21 -11.20
CA ASP A 94 4.27 -2.49 -11.03
C ASP A 94 5.67 -2.39 -11.66
N PRO A 95 6.71 -2.09 -10.88
CA PRO A 95 8.07 -1.96 -11.39
C PRO A 95 8.62 -3.24 -12.03
N ALA A 96 8.14 -4.42 -11.61
CA ALA A 96 8.59 -5.69 -12.14
C ALA A 96 8.27 -5.84 -13.64
N ARG A 97 7.25 -5.14 -14.14
CA ARG A 97 6.90 -5.11 -15.56
C ARG A 97 7.75 -4.16 -16.40
N GLN A 98 8.50 -3.29 -15.74
CA GLN A 98 9.32 -2.28 -16.40
C GLN A 98 10.77 -2.72 -16.51
N ILE A 99 11.27 -3.49 -15.55
CA ILE A 99 12.66 -3.93 -15.47
C ILE A 99 12.89 -5.05 -16.50
N VAL A 100 13.87 -4.85 -17.40
CA VAL A 100 14.26 -5.77 -18.47
C VAL A 100 15.69 -6.27 -18.35
N GLY A 101 16.57 -5.51 -17.67
CA GLY A 101 17.98 -5.87 -17.45
C GLY A 101 18.12 -7.03 -16.46
N ALA A 102 19.05 -7.96 -16.72
CA ALA A 102 19.34 -9.07 -15.82
C ALA A 102 20.06 -8.62 -14.54
N THR A 103 20.82 -7.53 -14.60
CA THR A 103 21.51 -6.91 -13.47
C THR A 103 21.11 -5.45 -13.35
N VAL A 104 21.31 -4.87 -12.16
CA VAL A 104 21.03 -3.44 -11.89
C VAL A 104 21.79 -2.53 -12.85
N GLU A 105 23.08 -2.79 -13.09
CA GLU A 105 23.87 -2.00 -14.05
C GLU A 105 23.36 -2.12 -15.49
N ALA A 106 22.94 -3.32 -15.92
CA ALA A 106 22.37 -3.53 -17.24
C ALA A 106 21.04 -2.78 -17.41
N GLU A 107 20.20 -2.77 -16.37
CA GLU A 107 18.94 -2.00 -16.36
C GLU A 107 19.20 -0.51 -16.50
N LEU A 108 20.12 0.05 -15.71
CA LEU A 108 20.48 1.47 -15.77
C LEU A 108 21.08 1.86 -17.12
N ALA A 109 21.86 0.99 -17.74
CA ALA A 109 22.47 1.23 -19.06
C ALA A 109 21.46 1.13 -20.21
N PHE A 110 20.38 0.36 -20.05
CA PHE A 110 19.46 -0.02 -21.12
C PHE A 110 18.87 1.18 -21.89
N GLY A 111 18.32 2.14 -21.19
CA GLY A 111 17.71 3.34 -21.81
C GLY A 111 18.74 4.18 -22.60
N PRO A 112 19.82 4.64 -21.96
CA PRO A 112 20.88 5.40 -22.63
C PRO A 112 21.53 4.66 -23.81
N GLU A 113 21.77 3.35 -23.72
CA GLU A 113 22.30 2.54 -24.83
C GLU A 113 21.37 2.58 -26.04
N ASN A 114 20.05 2.43 -25.83
CA ASN A 114 19.06 2.52 -26.91
C ASN A 114 18.98 3.91 -27.55
N LEU A 115 19.37 4.95 -26.80
CA LEU A 115 19.47 6.34 -27.32
C LEU A 115 20.83 6.64 -27.95
N GLY A 116 21.80 5.72 -27.91
CA GLY A 116 23.13 5.86 -28.50
C GLY A 116 24.08 6.71 -27.64
N THR A 117 23.84 6.83 -26.34
CA THR A 117 24.73 7.55 -25.39
C THR A 117 26.10 6.85 -25.32
N PRO A 118 27.22 7.60 -25.35
CA PRO A 118 28.55 7.01 -25.23
C PRO A 118 28.76 6.22 -23.94
N ARG A 119 29.42 5.07 -24.02
CA ARG A 119 29.64 4.15 -22.88
C ARG A 119 30.32 4.82 -21.68
N THR A 120 31.25 5.75 -21.92
CA THR A 120 31.94 6.52 -20.87
C THR A 120 30.97 7.40 -20.09
N GLU A 121 30.02 8.03 -20.79
CA GLU A 121 28.97 8.86 -20.21
C GLU A 121 27.96 8.01 -19.43
N ILE A 122 27.56 6.85 -19.97
CA ILE A 122 26.67 5.91 -19.28
C ILE A 122 27.26 5.51 -17.92
N ARG A 123 28.55 5.12 -17.87
CA ARG A 123 29.20 4.74 -16.62
C ARG A 123 29.23 5.88 -15.59
N ALA A 124 29.52 7.10 -16.03
CA ALA A 124 29.53 8.27 -15.16
C ALA A 124 28.11 8.54 -14.59
N ARG A 125 27.08 8.47 -15.45
CA ARG A 125 25.67 8.63 -15.02
C ARG A 125 25.21 7.53 -14.07
N ILE A 126 25.63 6.27 -14.28
CA ILE A 126 25.29 5.17 -13.35
C ILE A 126 25.76 5.51 -11.95
N ALA A 127 27.00 5.96 -11.78
CA ALA A 127 27.54 6.33 -10.47
C ALA A 127 26.74 7.49 -9.83
N GLU A 128 26.46 8.55 -10.59
CA GLU A 128 25.67 9.71 -10.14
C GLU A 128 24.25 9.31 -9.72
N VAL A 129 23.55 8.55 -10.59
CA VAL A 129 22.16 8.13 -10.36
C VAL A 129 22.06 7.12 -9.24
N ALA A 130 23.00 6.17 -9.14
CA ALA A 130 23.03 5.22 -8.03
C ALA A 130 23.10 5.94 -6.68
N THR A 131 23.96 6.94 -6.56
CA THR A 131 24.06 7.76 -5.33
C THR A 131 22.78 8.57 -5.09
N SER A 132 22.21 9.21 -6.11
CA SER A 132 21.02 10.04 -5.92
C SER A 132 19.77 9.21 -5.58
N ALA A 133 19.69 7.97 -6.08
CA ALA A 133 18.60 7.04 -5.79
C ALA A 133 18.87 6.16 -4.54
N GLY A 134 20.10 6.17 -4.00
CA GLY A 134 20.48 5.37 -2.84
C GLY A 134 20.53 3.87 -3.12
N ILE A 135 21.03 3.49 -4.31
CA ILE A 135 21.11 2.09 -4.77
C ILE A 135 22.53 1.63 -5.06
N GLU A 136 23.57 2.30 -4.51
CA GLU A 136 24.97 1.97 -4.75
C GLU A 136 25.27 0.52 -4.37
N ASP A 137 24.71 0.05 -3.25
CA ASP A 137 24.89 -1.32 -2.75
C ASP A 137 24.16 -2.38 -3.59
N LEU A 138 23.33 -1.95 -4.53
CA LEU A 138 22.60 -2.84 -5.43
C LEU A 138 23.30 -3.04 -6.78
N LEU A 139 24.26 -2.18 -7.14
CA LEU A 139 25.04 -2.35 -8.37
C LEU A 139 25.66 -3.75 -8.41
N GLY A 140 25.66 -4.41 -9.53
CA GLY A 140 26.16 -5.79 -9.67
C GLY A 140 25.22 -6.90 -9.19
N ARG A 141 24.10 -6.59 -8.51
CA ARG A 141 23.09 -7.59 -8.13
C ARG A 141 22.18 -7.95 -9.32
N GLU A 142 21.66 -9.17 -9.32
CA GLU A 142 20.62 -9.61 -10.25
C GLU A 142 19.29 -8.93 -9.91
N THR A 143 18.58 -8.43 -10.92
CA THR A 143 17.30 -7.73 -10.74
C THR A 143 16.21 -8.66 -10.21
N ALA A 144 16.27 -9.96 -10.50
CA ALA A 144 15.36 -10.97 -9.98
C ALA A 144 15.48 -11.16 -8.47
N ALA A 145 16.66 -10.90 -7.89
CA ALA A 145 16.94 -11.05 -6.46
C ALA A 145 16.54 -9.80 -5.63
N LEU A 146 16.06 -8.73 -6.27
CA LEU A 146 15.67 -7.50 -5.59
C LEU A 146 14.31 -7.64 -4.91
N SER A 147 14.17 -7.00 -3.74
CA SER A 147 12.88 -6.80 -3.08
C SER A 147 11.96 -5.85 -3.87
N GLY A 148 10.68 -5.78 -3.51
CA GLY A 148 9.73 -4.88 -4.15
C GLY A 148 10.15 -3.41 -4.08
N GLY A 149 10.62 -2.94 -2.92
CA GLY A 149 11.12 -1.58 -2.73
C GLY A 149 12.41 -1.30 -3.51
N GLU A 150 13.37 -2.25 -3.53
CA GLU A 150 14.60 -2.12 -4.31
C GLU A 150 14.30 -2.05 -5.82
N ARG A 151 13.31 -2.83 -6.32
CA ARG A 151 12.85 -2.73 -7.71
C ARG A 151 12.20 -1.37 -7.99
N GLN A 152 11.45 -0.81 -7.05
CA GLN A 152 10.86 0.53 -7.20
C GLN A 152 11.94 1.60 -7.35
N LEU A 153 12.98 1.55 -6.52
CA LEU A 153 14.12 2.45 -6.62
C LEU A 153 14.91 2.27 -7.91
N LEU A 154 15.10 1.03 -8.36
CA LEU A 154 15.76 0.73 -9.64
C LEU A 154 14.97 1.29 -10.82
N ALA A 155 13.64 1.13 -10.85
CA ALA A 155 12.79 1.70 -11.91
C ALA A 155 12.88 3.22 -11.92
N MET A 156 12.88 3.86 -10.73
CA MET A 156 13.10 5.31 -10.63
C MET A 156 14.48 5.71 -11.14
N ALA A 157 15.54 5.00 -10.74
CA ALA A 157 16.89 5.23 -11.21
C ALA A 157 17.01 5.10 -12.74
N GLY A 158 16.33 4.10 -13.33
CA GLY A 158 16.27 3.90 -14.78
C GLY A 158 15.74 5.11 -15.55
N ILE A 159 14.70 5.76 -15.04
CA ILE A 159 14.18 6.99 -15.69
C ILE A 159 15.08 8.22 -15.42
N LEU A 160 15.76 8.29 -14.27
CA LEU A 160 16.74 9.34 -13.99
C LEU A 160 17.92 9.29 -14.97
N MET A 161 18.32 8.09 -15.43
CA MET A 161 19.36 7.92 -16.46
C MET A 161 19.05 8.63 -17.77
N LEU A 162 17.76 8.82 -18.10
CA LEU A 162 17.32 9.44 -19.35
C LEU A 162 17.26 10.98 -19.27
N ARG A 163 17.19 11.57 -18.07
CA ARG A 163 17.01 13.01 -17.82
C ARG A 163 15.88 13.62 -18.65
N PRO A 164 14.66 13.05 -18.58
CA PRO A 164 13.53 13.53 -19.37
C PRO A 164 13.07 14.91 -18.90
N ARG A 165 12.27 15.60 -19.72
CA ARG A 165 11.66 16.89 -19.36
C ARG A 165 10.47 16.73 -18.40
N LEU A 166 9.83 15.57 -18.41
CA LEU A 166 8.67 15.20 -17.61
C LEU A 166 8.90 13.87 -16.91
N TYR A 167 8.74 13.84 -15.60
CA TYR A 167 8.70 12.64 -14.80
C TYR A 167 7.24 12.31 -14.46
N VAL A 168 6.77 11.13 -14.86
CA VAL A 168 5.43 10.62 -14.57
C VAL A 168 5.56 9.38 -13.68
N VAL A 169 5.05 9.46 -12.46
CA VAL A 169 5.27 8.42 -11.44
C VAL A 169 3.92 7.93 -10.92
N ASP A 170 3.64 6.64 -11.15
CA ASP A 170 2.38 6.01 -10.77
C ASP A 170 2.55 5.21 -9.46
N GLU A 171 1.99 5.71 -8.37
CA GLU A 171 2.02 5.16 -7.01
C GLU A 171 3.44 4.76 -6.53
N PRO A 172 4.42 5.67 -6.60
CA PRO A 172 5.81 5.33 -6.29
C PRO A 172 6.05 4.99 -4.82
N LEU A 173 5.14 5.34 -3.92
CA LEU A 173 5.31 5.12 -2.47
C LEU A 173 4.79 3.75 -2.01
N ALA A 174 4.07 2.99 -2.87
CA ALA A 174 3.31 1.81 -2.49
C ALA A 174 4.13 0.70 -1.79
N ASN A 175 5.41 0.52 -2.16
CA ASN A 175 6.29 -0.54 -1.63
C ASN A 175 7.49 0.01 -0.86
N LEU A 176 7.48 1.31 -0.53
CA LEU A 176 8.59 1.97 0.14
C LEU A 176 8.29 2.19 1.62
N ASP A 177 9.30 1.97 2.45
CA ASP A 177 9.26 2.46 3.83
C ASP A 177 9.31 4.00 3.86
N PRO A 178 8.84 4.63 4.94
CA PRO A 178 8.69 6.09 5.00
C PRO A 178 9.99 6.88 4.78
N LEU A 179 11.15 6.37 5.20
CA LEU A 179 12.42 7.06 4.98
C LEU A 179 12.81 7.04 3.50
N THR A 180 12.68 5.89 2.87
CA THR A 180 12.94 5.71 1.43
C THR A 180 11.95 6.54 0.60
N ALA A 181 10.67 6.55 0.99
CA ALA A 181 9.63 7.39 0.39
C ALA A 181 9.99 8.89 0.48
N ALA A 182 10.39 9.38 1.65
CA ALA A 182 10.80 10.78 1.83
C ALA A 182 12.01 11.17 0.96
N ARG A 183 12.99 10.27 0.82
CA ARG A 183 14.15 10.49 -0.08
C ARG A 183 13.73 10.59 -1.54
N LEU A 184 12.82 9.70 -1.98
CA LEU A 184 12.27 9.72 -3.34
C LEU A 184 11.52 11.03 -3.61
N LEU A 185 10.63 11.45 -2.71
CA LEU A 185 9.90 12.71 -2.81
C LEU A 185 10.85 13.90 -2.84
N GLY A 186 11.89 13.92 -2.00
CA GLY A 186 12.94 14.93 -2.04
C GLY A 186 13.69 14.99 -3.38
N THR A 187 13.94 13.85 -4.01
CA THR A 187 14.56 13.77 -5.33
C THR A 187 13.63 14.34 -6.41
N LEU A 188 12.33 13.97 -6.40
CA LEU A 188 11.33 14.51 -7.34
C LEU A 188 11.16 16.03 -7.18
N ARG A 189 11.14 16.56 -5.94
CA ARG A 189 11.05 18.02 -5.71
C ARG A 189 12.27 18.75 -6.27
N ARG A 190 13.47 18.23 -6.01
CA ARG A 190 14.71 18.80 -6.55
C ARG A 190 14.70 18.84 -8.09
N LEU A 191 14.25 17.77 -8.75
CA LEU A 191 14.12 17.74 -10.21
C LEU A 191 13.15 18.84 -10.72
N ALA A 192 12.05 19.06 -9.99
CA ALA A 192 11.13 20.14 -10.34
C ALA A 192 11.80 21.52 -10.12
N ASP A 193 12.55 21.72 -9.04
CA ASP A 193 13.31 22.95 -8.78
C ASP A 193 14.40 23.19 -9.85
N GLU A 194 14.90 22.14 -10.51
CA GLU A 194 15.82 22.18 -11.65
C GLU A 194 15.12 22.47 -12.99
N GLY A 195 13.78 22.59 -13.00
CA GLY A 195 12.99 22.97 -14.17
C GLY A 195 12.30 21.81 -14.88
N HIS A 196 12.40 20.57 -14.38
CA HIS A 196 11.66 19.43 -14.92
C HIS A 196 10.21 19.46 -14.43
N ALA A 197 9.27 19.00 -15.26
CA ALA A 197 7.89 18.78 -14.82
C ALA A 197 7.77 17.43 -14.08
N VAL A 198 6.95 17.37 -13.03
CA VAL A 198 6.68 16.14 -12.26
C VAL A 198 5.18 15.92 -12.14
N VAL A 199 4.69 14.78 -12.62
CA VAL A 199 3.32 14.32 -12.42
C VAL A 199 3.38 13.07 -11.56
N ILE A 200 2.85 13.14 -10.34
CA ILE A 200 2.80 12.03 -9.39
C ILE A 200 1.36 11.63 -9.13
N VAL A 201 1.06 10.35 -9.27
CA VAL A 201 -0.22 9.76 -8.85
C VAL A 201 -0.02 9.09 -7.51
N GLU A 202 -0.83 9.45 -6.51
CA GLU A 202 -0.76 8.87 -5.18
C GLU A 202 -2.12 8.79 -4.48
N HIS A 203 -2.29 7.73 -3.70
CA HIS A 203 -3.40 7.55 -2.77
C HIS A 203 -3.04 7.98 -1.34
N ARG A 204 -1.76 7.93 -1.01
CA ARG A 204 -1.20 8.32 0.29
C ARG A 204 -0.94 9.83 0.27
N VAL A 205 -2.03 10.60 0.23
CA VAL A 205 -1.95 12.06 0.06
C VAL A 205 -1.17 12.71 1.19
N GLU A 206 -1.35 12.29 2.45
CA GLU A 206 -0.61 12.84 3.59
C GLU A 206 0.91 12.78 3.38
N GLU A 207 1.42 11.69 2.82
CA GLU A 207 2.84 11.56 2.50
C GLU A 207 3.22 12.33 1.22
N ALA A 208 2.36 12.31 0.21
CA ALA A 208 2.62 13.02 -1.04
C ALA A 208 2.69 14.55 -0.87
N LEU A 209 2.06 15.10 0.16
CA LEU A 209 2.16 16.53 0.48
C LEU A 209 3.58 16.95 0.90
N ASP A 210 4.44 16.03 1.34
CA ASP A 210 5.86 16.33 1.61
C ASP A 210 6.61 16.77 0.34
N LEU A 211 6.12 16.40 -0.86
CA LEU A 211 6.62 16.84 -2.16
C LEU A 211 6.33 18.32 -2.43
N ARG A 212 5.44 18.96 -1.65
CA ARG A 212 4.94 20.33 -1.85
C ARG A 212 4.43 20.53 -3.28
N PRO A 213 3.37 19.82 -3.68
CA PRO A 213 2.82 19.96 -5.02
C PRO A 213 2.32 21.38 -5.25
N ASP A 214 2.59 21.91 -6.44
CA ASP A 214 2.16 23.24 -6.86
C ASP A 214 0.66 23.25 -7.17
N ARG A 215 0.16 22.16 -7.79
CA ARG A 215 -1.27 21.93 -8.02
C ARG A 215 -1.65 20.48 -7.74
N VAL A 216 -2.95 20.28 -7.50
CA VAL A 216 -3.57 18.98 -7.36
C VAL A 216 -4.68 18.82 -8.38
N LEU A 217 -4.63 17.72 -9.14
CA LEU A 217 -5.72 17.23 -9.98
C LEU A 217 -6.47 16.14 -9.23
N TYR A 218 -7.73 16.39 -8.87
CA TYR A 218 -8.59 15.40 -8.25
C TYR A 218 -9.58 14.85 -9.27
N LEU A 219 -9.45 13.55 -9.56
CA LEU A 219 -10.30 12.83 -10.50
C LEU A 219 -11.37 12.02 -9.78
N GLU A 220 -12.58 12.04 -10.31
CA GLU A 220 -13.69 11.23 -9.87
C GLU A 220 -14.49 10.78 -11.11
N GLU A 221 -14.73 9.47 -11.25
CA GLU A 221 -15.50 8.88 -12.37
C GLU A 221 -15.04 9.37 -13.77
N GLY A 222 -13.74 9.44 -13.98
CA GLY A 222 -13.15 9.87 -15.26
C GLY A 222 -13.17 11.37 -15.52
N ARG A 223 -13.68 12.18 -14.59
CA ARG A 223 -13.83 13.65 -14.72
C ARG A 223 -12.93 14.40 -13.75
N VAL A 224 -12.57 15.62 -14.13
CA VAL A 224 -11.91 16.57 -13.23
C VAL A 224 -12.91 17.09 -12.22
N ARG A 225 -12.76 16.68 -10.97
CA ARG A 225 -13.54 17.22 -9.84
C ARG A 225 -12.94 18.53 -9.32
N TYR A 226 -11.59 18.60 -9.34
CA TYR A 226 -10.84 19.76 -8.92
C TYR A 226 -9.49 19.82 -9.63
N LEU A 227 -9.06 21.03 -9.96
CA LEU A 227 -7.72 21.33 -10.41
C LEU A 227 -7.32 22.70 -9.81
N GLY A 228 -6.36 22.71 -8.90
CA GLY A 228 -5.96 23.94 -8.22
C GLY A 228 -4.94 23.68 -7.11
N ASP A 229 -4.87 24.57 -6.15
CA ASP A 229 -3.94 24.52 -5.03
C ASP A 229 -4.26 23.40 -4.01
N VAL A 230 -3.30 23.09 -3.16
CA VAL A 230 -3.45 22.07 -2.09
C VAL A 230 -4.58 22.41 -1.10
N PRO A 231 -4.69 23.67 -0.58
CA PRO A 231 -5.78 23.99 0.36
C PRO A 231 -7.18 23.77 -0.21
N GLY A 232 -7.43 24.18 -1.46
CA GLY A 232 -8.71 23.97 -2.13
C GLY A 232 -9.03 22.50 -2.34
N PHE A 233 -8.02 21.69 -2.71
CA PHE A 233 -8.17 20.23 -2.79
C PHE A 233 -8.52 19.63 -1.43
N LEU A 234 -7.77 19.93 -0.37
CA LEU A 234 -8.03 19.42 0.98
C LEU A 234 -9.42 19.81 1.51
N ALA A 235 -10.00 20.91 1.03
CA ALA A 235 -11.36 21.31 1.41
C ALA A 235 -12.44 20.39 0.83
N ILE A 236 -12.20 19.74 -0.33
CA ILE A 236 -13.23 18.96 -1.05
C ILE A 236 -12.94 17.45 -1.13
N ALA A 237 -11.66 17.03 -1.01
CA ALA A 237 -11.27 15.63 -1.19
C ALA A 237 -12.03 14.70 -0.22
N ASP A 238 -12.54 13.58 -0.69
CA ASP A 238 -13.23 12.59 0.12
C ASP A 238 -12.22 11.83 1.02
N PRO A 239 -12.30 11.92 2.37
CA PRO A 239 -11.39 11.23 3.27
C PRO A 239 -11.49 9.71 3.20
N ASP A 240 -12.60 9.17 2.73
CA ASP A 240 -12.72 7.74 2.47
C ASP A 240 -11.95 7.33 1.21
N ALA A 241 -11.93 8.16 0.18
CA ALA A 241 -11.28 7.85 -1.08
C ALA A 241 -9.76 7.99 -1.04
N VAL A 242 -9.25 8.97 -0.29
CA VAL A 242 -7.81 9.26 -0.16
C VAL A 242 -7.42 9.52 1.30
N LYS A 243 -6.24 9.04 1.70
CA LYS A 243 -5.72 9.25 3.06
C LYS A 243 -5.31 10.72 3.23
N LEU A 244 -6.10 11.45 4.00
CA LEU A 244 -5.86 12.87 4.31
C LEU A 244 -5.18 13.04 5.67
N PRO A 245 -4.46 14.17 5.91
CA PRO A 245 -4.00 14.54 7.24
C PRO A 245 -5.17 14.62 8.24
N PHE A 246 -4.96 14.17 9.47
CA PHE A 246 -6.01 14.09 10.49
C PHE A 246 -6.68 15.44 10.77
N GLU A 247 -5.92 16.54 10.76
CA GLU A 247 -6.42 17.89 10.98
C GLU A 247 -7.51 18.26 9.96
N VAL A 248 -7.37 17.81 8.71
CA VAL A 248 -8.36 18.04 7.64
C VAL A 248 -9.65 17.26 7.94
N VAL A 249 -9.52 16.00 8.38
CA VAL A 249 -10.66 15.16 8.76
C VAL A 249 -11.41 15.79 9.94
N LEU A 250 -10.68 16.23 10.97
CA LEU A 250 -11.24 16.89 12.15
C LEU A 250 -11.99 18.18 11.78
N ASP A 251 -11.38 19.04 10.95
CA ASP A 251 -12.03 20.28 10.52
C ASP A 251 -13.33 20.05 9.74
N ARG A 252 -13.39 18.97 8.97
CA ARG A 252 -14.63 18.60 8.26
C ARG A 252 -15.72 18.14 9.21
N VAL A 253 -15.38 17.27 10.18
CA VAL A 253 -16.34 16.83 11.20
C VAL A 253 -16.85 18.03 11.99
N ARG A 254 -16.01 19.02 12.28
CA ARG A 254 -16.41 20.27 12.92
C ARG A 254 -17.39 21.09 12.07
N ARG A 255 -17.17 21.20 10.77
CA ARG A 255 -18.03 21.97 9.83
C ARG A 255 -19.36 21.26 9.53
N ALA A 256 -19.33 19.94 9.33
CA ALA A 256 -20.51 19.16 8.95
C ALA A 256 -21.61 19.18 10.04
N ALA A 257 -21.28 19.38 11.28
CA ALA A 257 -22.21 19.30 12.40
C ALA A 257 -22.71 20.66 12.91
N GLY A 258 -22.93 21.62 12.04
CA GLY A 258 -23.70 22.84 12.35
C GLY A 258 -25.17 22.57 12.72
N GLY A 259 -25.62 21.31 12.79
CA GLY A 259 -26.93 20.89 13.24
C GLY A 259 -26.81 19.65 14.12
N ASN A 260 -27.47 19.67 15.29
CA ASN A 260 -27.64 18.63 16.30
C ASN A 260 -26.61 17.48 16.28
N ALA A 261 -25.59 17.58 17.14
CA ALA A 261 -24.69 16.49 17.43
C ALA A 261 -25.46 15.42 18.23
N ALA A 262 -26.04 14.43 17.52
CA ALA A 262 -26.33 13.16 18.16
C ALA A 262 -24.97 12.56 18.55
N GLU A 263 -24.84 12.10 19.81
CA GLU A 263 -23.74 11.23 20.22
C GLU A 263 -23.63 10.12 19.17
N VAL A 264 -22.57 10.14 18.36
CA VAL A 264 -22.23 9.01 17.51
C VAL A 264 -21.74 7.95 18.50
N PRO A 265 -22.49 6.85 18.70
CA PRO A 265 -22.02 5.78 19.55
C PRO A 265 -20.69 5.32 18.92
N ILE A 266 -19.60 5.34 19.67
CA ILE A 266 -18.37 4.68 19.28
C ILE A 266 -18.80 3.23 19.04
N PRO A 267 -18.72 2.69 17.82
CA PRO A 267 -19.05 1.30 17.60
C PRO A 267 -18.11 0.51 18.50
N GLY A 268 -18.66 0.00 19.60
CA GLY A 268 -17.90 -0.85 20.48
C GLY A 268 -17.50 -2.09 19.69
N ARG A 269 -16.26 -2.19 19.20
CA ARG A 269 -15.62 -3.48 19.29
C ARG A 269 -15.78 -3.84 20.77
N GLY A 270 -16.41 -5.00 21.04
CA GLY A 270 -16.48 -5.49 22.41
C GLY A 270 -15.13 -5.28 23.07
N ALA A 271 -15.13 -4.81 24.31
CA ALA A 271 -13.91 -4.59 25.07
C ALA A 271 -12.91 -5.68 24.71
N PRO A 272 -11.61 -5.33 24.43
CA PRO A 272 -10.62 -6.37 24.22
C PRO A 272 -10.86 -7.40 25.32
N PRO A 273 -10.86 -8.71 24.98
CA PRO A 273 -11.15 -9.72 25.97
C PRO A 273 -10.33 -9.36 27.19
N ASP A 274 -11.03 -9.16 28.29
CA ASP A 274 -10.46 -8.73 29.55
C ASP A 274 -9.13 -9.45 29.72
N LYS A 275 -8.02 -8.72 29.95
CA LYS A 275 -6.71 -9.30 30.26
C LYS A 275 -6.75 -10.03 31.61
N GLY A 276 -7.94 -10.56 31.95
CA GLY A 276 -8.21 -11.49 33.00
C GLY A 276 -7.40 -12.74 32.74
N GLU A 277 -6.22 -12.78 33.35
CA GLU A 277 -5.57 -13.97 33.87
C GLU A 277 -5.88 -15.32 33.14
N SER A 278 -5.71 -15.43 31.83
CA SER A 278 -5.55 -16.72 31.16
C SER A 278 -4.11 -16.86 30.63
N ASN A 279 -3.15 -16.77 31.55
CA ASN A 279 -1.75 -17.14 31.33
C ASN A 279 -1.58 -18.66 31.07
N ASP A 280 -2.67 -19.41 31.03
CA ASP A 280 -2.66 -20.88 30.90
C ASP A 280 -2.91 -21.41 29.48
N GLU A 281 -3.41 -20.58 28.56
CA GLU A 281 -3.58 -21.02 27.16
C GLU A 281 -2.25 -20.92 26.41
N PRO A 282 -1.73 -22.01 25.83
CA PRO A 282 -0.46 -21.98 25.13
C PRO A 282 -0.55 -21.00 23.95
N PRO A 283 0.52 -20.25 23.65
CA PRO A 283 0.54 -19.36 22.49
C PRO A 283 0.30 -20.17 21.21
N ARG A 284 -0.47 -19.61 20.27
CA ARG A 284 -0.69 -20.21 18.95
C ARG A 284 0.63 -20.34 18.20
N LEU A 285 1.50 -19.34 18.33
CA LEU A 285 2.81 -19.30 17.70
C LEU A 285 3.83 -18.71 18.67
N GLU A 286 4.95 -19.42 18.87
CA GLU A 286 6.03 -18.97 19.75
C GLU A 286 7.38 -19.09 19.02
N PHE A 287 8.16 -18.03 19.07
CA PHE A 287 9.55 -17.97 18.63
C PHE A 287 10.44 -17.94 19.85
N ARG A 288 11.47 -18.79 19.89
CA ARG A 288 12.45 -18.86 20.97
C ARG A 288 13.85 -18.71 20.41
N GLY A 289 14.45 -17.55 20.57
CA GLY A 289 15.80 -17.24 20.12
C GLY A 289 16.01 -17.49 18.63
N VAL A 290 15.03 -17.26 17.78
CA VAL A 290 15.03 -17.66 16.38
C VAL A 290 16.02 -16.82 15.57
N ARG A 291 16.98 -17.52 14.93
CA ARG A 291 17.90 -16.99 13.93
C ARG A 291 17.58 -17.60 12.57
N ALA A 292 17.53 -16.80 11.52
CA ALA A 292 17.24 -17.28 10.17
C ALA A 292 17.77 -16.29 9.13
N GLY A 293 18.02 -16.77 7.91
CA GLY A 293 18.51 -15.92 6.82
C GLY A 293 18.63 -16.67 5.51
N TYR A 294 19.17 -15.99 4.49
CA TYR A 294 19.36 -16.50 3.14
C TYR A 294 20.85 -16.47 2.78
N ASP A 295 21.32 -17.49 2.09
CA ASP A 295 22.65 -17.55 1.48
C ASP A 295 23.81 -17.14 2.43
N GLY A 296 23.71 -17.59 3.70
CA GLY A 296 24.71 -17.27 4.74
C GLY A 296 24.59 -15.88 5.35
N ARG A 297 23.64 -15.05 4.89
CA ARG A 297 23.31 -13.76 5.50
C ARG A 297 22.17 -13.92 6.50
N GLU A 298 22.46 -13.72 7.78
CA GLU A 298 21.48 -13.73 8.84
C GLU A 298 20.55 -12.50 8.73
N ILE A 299 19.24 -12.72 8.85
CA ILE A 299 18.19 -11.69 8.79
C ILE A 299 17.47 -11.56 10.13
N LEU A 300 17.20 -12.68 10.82
CA LEU A 300 16.63 -12.70 12.16
C LEU A 300 17.72 -12.97 13.18
N HIS A 301 17.83 -12.15 14.22
CA HIS A 301 18.95 -12.12 15.16
C HIS A 301 18.53 -12.55 16.57
N GLY A 302 17.92 -13.73 16.72
CA GLY A 302 17.52 -14.25 18.02
C GLY A 302 16.18 -13.70 18.47
N VAL A 303 15.16 -13.85 17.62
CA VAL A 303 13.81 -13.35 17.89
C VAL A 303 13.10 -14.20 18.91
N ASP A 304 12.58 -13.55 19.96
CA ASP A 304 11.67 -14.09 20.95
C ASP A 304 10.31 -13.41 20.84
N ALA A 305 9.24 -14.17 20.60
CA ALA A 305 7.86 -13.66 20.54
C ALA A 305 6.85 -14.77 20.88
N ARG A 306 5.74 -14.38 21.45
CA ARG A 306 4.58 -15.26 21.70
C ARG A 306 3.33 -14.59 21.15
N LEU A 307 2.65 -15.23 20.20
CA LEU A 307 1.42 -14.72 19.60
C LEU A 307 0.26 -15.63 20.04
N GLY A 308 -0.74 -15.01 20.67
CA GLY A 308 -1.87 -15.70 21.28
C GLY A 308 -2.96 -16.07 20.27
N PRO A 309 -3.86 -17.00 20.66
CA PRO A 309 -5.14 -17.17 19.98
C PRO A 309 -6.04 -15.95 20.24
N ARG A 310 -7.01 -15.71 19.35
CA ARG A 310 -8.00 -14.62 19.46
C ARG A 310 -7.39 -13.21 19.54
N GLU A 311 -6.27 -13.02 18.83
CA GLU A 311 -5.50 -11.78 18.83
C GLU A 311 -5.26 -11.30 17.40
N VAL A 312 -5.37 -10.00 17.17
CA VAL A 312 -4.90 -9.33 15.94
C VAL A 312 -3.54 -8.74 16.22
N VAL A 313 -2.49 -9.32 15.64
CA VAL A 313 -1.11 -8.88 15.83
C VAL A 313 -0.61 -8.24 14.55
N ALA A 314 -0.15 -6.98 14.62
CA ALA A 314 0.52 -6.34 13.49
C ALA A 314 2.03 -6.27 13.73
N VAL A 315 2.79 -6.70 12.71
CA VAL A 315 4.25 -6.62 12.66
C VAL A 315 4.63 -5.44 11.78
N LEU A 316 5.16 -4.39 12.38
CA LEU A 316 5.59 -3.15 11.73
C LEU A 316 7.12 -3.05 11.69
N GLY A 317 7.65 -2.29 10.74
CA GLY A 317 9.08 -2.04 10.61
C GLY A 317 9.48 -1.70 9.18
N PRO A 318 10.72 -1.23 8.95
CA PRO A 318 11.21 -0.87 7.62
C PRO A 318 11.34 -2.08 6.70
N ASN A 319 11.48 -1.81 5.40
CA ASN A 319 11.77 -2.86 4.43
C ASN A 319 13.11 -3.53 4.77
N GLY A 320 13.18 -4.86 4.58
CA GLY A 320 14.36 -5.64 4.92
C GLY A 320 14.61 -5.88 6.42
N SER A 321 13.69 -5.46 7.33
CA SER A 321 13.86 -5.69 8.77
C SER A 321 13.65 -7.13 9.23
N GLY A 322 13.13 -8.02 8.36
CA GLY A 322 12.93 -9.44 8.67
C GLY A 322 11.49 -9.88 8.89
N LYS A 323 10.49 -8.99 8.73
CA LYS A 323 9.06 -9.30 8.96
C LYS A 323 8.54 -10.50 8.16
N THR A 324 8.71 -10.47 6.84
CA THR A 324 8.34 -11.59 5.95
C THR A 324 9.14 -12.86 6.28
N THR A 325 10.43 -12.71 6.64
CA THR A 325 11.28 -13.82 7.05
C THR A 325 10.74 -14.50 8.31
N LEU A 326 10.25 -13.72 9.29
CA LEU A 326 9.61 -14.25 10.49
C LEU A 326 8.42 -15.16 10.14
N PHE A 327 7.51 -14.69 9.28
CA PHE A 327 6.35 -15.47 8.86
C PHE A 327 6.72 -16.70 8.02
N ARG A 328 7.71 -16.57 7.13
CA ARG A 328 8.21 -17.73 6.36
C ARG A 328 8.83 -18.80 7.27
N THR A 329 9.52 -18.38 8.33
CA THR A 329 10.09 -19.31 9.32
C THR A 329 8.98 -20.01 10.12
N ALA A 330 7.91 -19.28 10.50
CA ALA A 330 6.74 -19.87 11.16
C ALA A 330 6.07 -20.96 10.32
N MET A 331 5.98 -20.75 9.01
CA MET A 331 5.38 -21.69 8.06
C MET A 331 6.34 -22.78 7.57
N ARG A 332 7.59 -22.83 8.07
CA ARG A 332 8.65 -23.74 7.58
C ARG A 332 8.94 -23.59 6.09
N LEU A 333 8.66 -22.43 5.52
CA LEU A 333 9.13 -22.05 4.19
C LEU A 333 10.60 -21.62 4.23
N MET A 334 11.14 -21.47 5.45
CA MET A 334 12.53 -21.23 5.78
C MET A 334 12.86 -21.92 7.10
N GLU A 335 13.96 -22.68 7.13
CA GLU A 335 14.42 -23.32 8.35
C GLU A 335 15.23 -22.32 9.19
N PRO A 336 15.02 -22.26 10.52
CA PRO A 336 15.85 -21.45 11.40
C PRO A 336 17.27 -22.04 11.48
N THR A 337 18.29 -21.17 11.51
CA THR A 337 19.69 -21.57 11.72
C THR A 337 20.00 -21.81 13.19
N ALA A 338 19.22 -21.20 14.11
CA ALA A 338 19.26 -21.45 15.55
C ALA A 338 17.92 -21.05 16.18
N GLY A 339 17.68 -21.51 17.40
CA GLY A 339 16.42 -21.31 18.10
C GLY A 339 15.35 -22.31 17.67
N SER A 340 14.11 -22.05 18.05
CA SER A 340 12.99 -22.94 17.72
C SER A 340 11.69 -22.15 17.53
N VAL A 341 10.82 -22.67 16.65
CA VAL A 341 9.46 -22.19 16.47
C VAL A 341 8.51 -23.26 16.99
N LEU A 342 7.57 -22.85 17.83
CA LEU A 342 6.53 -23.74 18.34
C LEU A 342 5.16 -23.26 17.85
N VAL A 343 4.29 -24.22 17.52
CA VAL A 343 2.90 -24.00 17.12
C VAL A 343 2.01 -24.84 18.04
N ASP A 344 1.09 -24.19 18.75
CA ASP A 344 0.28 -24.81 19.81
C ASP A 344 1.14 -25.58 20.82
N GLY A 345 2.28 -25.01 21.23
CA GLY A 345 3.23 -25.60 22.18
C GLY A 345 4.11 -26.74 21.64
N ARG A 346 3.97 -27.14 20.36
CA ARG A 346 4.76 -28.20 19.72
C ARG A 346 5.75 -27.63 18.71
N PRO A 347 6.97 -28.22 18.59
CA PRO A 347 7.93 -27.77 17.61
C PRO A 347 7.37 -27.80 16.19
N ALA A 348 7.46 -26.68 15.45
CA ALA A 348 6.99 -26.59 14.07
C ALA A 348 7.70 -27.58 13.14
N ILE A 349 8.95 -27.94 13.44
CA ILE A 349 9.75 -28.90 12.67
C ILE A 349 9.13 -30.31 12.65
N GLU A 350 8.32 -30.65 13.63
CA GLU A 350 7.60 -31.95 13.68
C GLU A 350 6.37 -31.99 12.78
N ARG A 351 5.96 -30.85 12.19
CA ARG A 351 4.78 -30.75 11.33
C ARG A 351 5.22 -30.49 9.89
N SER A 352 4.52 -31.08 8.92
CA SER A 352 4.70 -30.72 7.51
C SER A 352 4.12 -29.32 7.23
N VAL A 353 4.57 -28.67 6.13
CA VAL A 353 4.00 -27.39 5.66
C VAL A 353 2.48 -27.52 5.45
N ALA A 354 2.01 -28.65 4.90
CA ALA A 354 0.59 -28.92 4.72
C ALA A 354 -0.19 -28.97 6.06
N GLN A 355 0.40 -29.56 7.11
CA GLN A 355 -0.19 -29.55 8.45
C GLN A 355 -0.19 -28.15 9.07
N LEU A 356 0.86 -27.35 8.88
CA LEU A 356 0.89 -25.95 9.31
C LEU A 356 -0.16 -25.11 8.60
N ALA A 357 -0.40 -25.40 7.31
CA ALA A 357 -1.42 -24.69 6.53
C ALA A 357 -2.86 -24.92 7.02
N THR A 358 -3.13 -25.96 7.83
CA THR A 358 -4.43 -26.13 8.50
C THR A 358 -4.57 -25.26 9.76
N THR A 359 -3.45 -24.75 10.30
CA THR A 359 -3.44 -23.83 11.45
C THR A 359 -3.33 -22.38 10.99
N PHE A 360 -2.50 -22.14 9.97
CA PHE A 360 -2.20 -20.80 9.43
C PHE A 360 -2.53 -20.72 7.95
N GLY A 361 -3.53 -19.94 7.57
CA GLY A 361 -3.74 -19.54 6.19
C GLY A 361 -2.77 -18.43 5.83
N PHE A 362 -1.75 -18.71 5.01
CA PHE A 362 -0.73 -17.73 4.65
C PHE A 362 -1.05 -17.05 3.31
N VAL A 363 -1.05 -15.71 3.29
CA VAL A 363 -1.25 -14.92 2.08
C VAL A 363 0.01 -14.10 1.81
N PHE A 364 0.65 -14.34 0.65
CA PHE A 364 1.86 -13.64 0.22
C PHE A 364 1.57 -12.21 -0.23
N GLN A 365 2.57 -11.35 -0.15
CA GLN A 365 2.50 -9.95 -0.61
C GLN A 365 2.07 -9.84 -2.08
N SER A 366 2.63 -10.68 -2.96
CA SER A 366 2.24 -10.73 -4.38
C SER A 366 1.32 -11.91 -4.63
N PRO A 367 0.06 -11.70 -5.07
CA PRO A 367 -0.87 -12.78 -5.37
C PRO A 367 -0.35 -13.77 -6.41
N SER A 368 0.43 -13.27 -7.39
CA SER A 368 0.99 -14.10 -8.47
C SER A 368 1.91 -15.22 -7.97
N GLN A 369 2.43 -15.13 -6.74
CA GLN A 369 3.22 -16.20 -6.12
C GLN A 369 2.37 -17.39 -5.64
N MET A 370 1.04 -17.21 -5.56
CA MET A 370 0.09 -18.22 -5.14
C MET A 370 -0.70 -18.83 -6.31
N LEU A 371 -0.72 -18.14 -7.47
CA LEU A 371 -1.60 -18.46 -8.59
C LEU A 371 -0.84 -19.25 -9.67
N PHE A 372 -1.17 -20.53 -9.85
CA PHE A 372 -0.51 -21.43 -10.78
C PHE A 372 -1.46 -22.34 -11.57
N ALA A 373 -2.72 -22.50 -11.13
CA ALA A 373 -3.68 -23.36 -11.79
C ALA A 373 -4.28 -22.70 -13.05
N ARG A 374 -4.96 -23.49 -13.86
CA ARG A 374 -5.57 -23.01 -15.11
C ARG A 374 -6.87 -22.26 -14.87
N THR A 375 -7.60 -22.59 -13.79
CA THR A 375 -8.88 -21.97 -13.44
C THR A 375 -8.94 -21.64 -11.95
N VAL A 376 -9.76 -20.68 -11.58
CA VAL A 376 -10.01 -20.29 -10.17
C VAL A 376 -10.53 -21.50 -9.37
N ARG A 377 -11.40 -22.34 -9.95
CA ARG A 377 -11.87 -23.59 -9.32
C ARG A 377 -10.70 -24.47 -8.92
N GLN A 378 -9.77 -24.72 -9.83
CA GLN A 378 -8.62 -25.58 -9.57
C GLN A 378 -7.70 -25.02 -8.48
N GLU A 379 -7.52 -23.69 -8.44
CA GLU A 379 -6.77 -23.03 -7.35
C GLU A 379 -7.41 -23.26 -5.99
N LEU A 380 -8.72 -23.05 -5.88
CA LEU A 380 -9.45 -23.18 -4.62
C LEU A 380 -9.55 -24.62 -4.14
N GLU A 381 -9.66 -25.59 -5.05
CA GLU A 381 -9.73 -27.03 -4.72
C GLU A 381 -8.35 -27.64 -4.40
N PHE A 382 -7.26 -27.03 -4.84
CA PHE A 382 -5.92 -27.61 -4.75
C PHE A 382 -5.50 -27.93 -3.31
N GLY A 383 -5.60 -26.97 -2.43
CA GLY A 383 -5.26 -27.15 -1.01
C GLY A 383 -6.14 -28.18 -0.31
N PRO A 384 -7.47 -28.05 -0.32
CA PRO A 384 -8.39 -29.01 0.27
C PRO A 384 -8.20 -30.45 -0.24
N ARG A 385 -7.97 -30.65 -1.54
CA ARG A 385 -7.69 -31.98 -2.11
C ARG A 385 -6.41 -32.58 -1.56
N ASN A 386 -5.33 -31.80 -1.47
CA ASN A 386 -4.04 -32.24 -0.94
C ASN A 386 -4.09 -32.57 0.56
N LEU A 387 -5.00 -31.94 1.29
CA LEU A 387 -5.29 -32.25 2.69
C LEU A 387 -6.25 -33.45 2.88
N GLY A 388 -6.67 -34.09 1.78
CA GLY A 388 -7.57 -35.25 1.82
C GLY A 388 -9.01 -34.92 2.25
N ARG A 389 -9.46 -33.66 2.04
CA ARG A 389 -10.86 -33.29 2.30
C ARG A 389 -11.78 -34.08 1.39
N ASP A 390 -12.95 -34.48 1.92
CA ASP A 390 -13.96 -35.19 1.15
C ASP A 390 -14.39 -34.43 -0.10
N ILE A 391 -14.38 -35.12 -1.25
CA ILE A 391 -14.75 -34.54 -2.55
C ILE A 391 -16.16 -33.94 -2.49
N GLY A 392 -17.09 -34.57 -1.75
CA GLY A 392 -18.45 -34.04 -1.58
C GLY A 392 -18.54 -32.70 -0.85
N ARG A 393 -17.50 -32.30 -0.10
CA ARG A 393 -17.43 -31.01 0.59
C ARG A 393 -16.75 -29.91 -0.23
N LEU A 394 -16.01 -30.24 -1.29
CA LEU A 394 -15.20 -29.29 -2.04
C LEU A 394 -16.04 -28.15 -2.65
N GLU A 395 -17.20 -28.46 -3.19
CA GLU A 395 -18.09 -27.45 -3.78
C GLU A 395 -18.56 -26.43 -2.73
N GLY A 396 -18.90 -26.92 -1.52
CA GLY A 396 -19.29 -26.06 -0.40
C GLY A 396 -18.11 -25.19 0.10
N ILE A 397 -16.89 -25.75 0.18
CA ILE A 397 -15.68 -25.02 0.57
C ILE A 397 -15.38 -23.92 -0.44
N VAL A 398 -15.43 -24.23 -1.75
CA VAL A 398 -15.17 -23.27 -2.83
C VAL A 398 -16.20 -22.15 -2.81
N ALA A 399 -17.50 -22.47 -2.70
CA ALA A 399 -18.57 -21.47 -2.64
C ALA A 399 -18.42 -20.56 -1.40
N ASP A 400 -18.08 -21.13 -0.25
CA ASP A 400 -17.88 -20.38 0.99
C ASP A 400 -16.68 -19.43 0.87
N ALA A 401 -15.57 -19.90 0.33
CA ALA A 401 -14.37 -19.07 0.13
C ALA A 401 -14.63 -17.89 -0.84
N LEU A 402 -15.35 -18.11 -1.93
CA LEU A 402 -15.74 -17.05 -2.87
C LEU A 402 -16.65 -16.02 -2.20
N ARG A 403 -17.66 -16.47 -1.45
CA ARG A 403 -18.60 -15.59 -0.74
C ARG A 403 -17.88 -14.70 0.28
N ARG A 404 -17.02 -15.30 1.13
CA ARG A 404 -16.24 -14.57 2.16
C ARG A 404 -15.30 -13.52 1.57
N THR A 405 -14.94 -13.65 0.30
CA THR A 405 -14.01 -12.72 -0.38
C THR A 405 -14.68 -11.83 -1.42
N GLY A 406 -16.02 -11.91 -1.56
CA GLY A 406 -16.79 -11.11 -2.51
C GLY A 406 -16.38 -11.36 -3.97
N LEU A 407 -16.02 -12.60 -4.30
CA LEU A 407 -15.71 -13.02 -5.66
C LEU A 407 -16.87 -13.74 -6.34
N GLU A 408 -17.92 -14.08 -5.60
CA GLU A 408 -19.09 -14.82 -6.10
C GLU A 408 -19.88 -14.05 -7.17
N ASP A 409 -19.86 -12.71 -7.09
CA ASP A 409 -20.60 -11.84 -8.04
C ASP A 409 -19.92 -11.72 -9.42
N ILE A 410 -18.74 -12.29 -9.59
CA ILE A 410 -18.03 -12.25 -10.88
C ILE A 410 -18.55 -13.36 -11.78
N GLU A 411 -19.15 -12.98 -12.92
CA GLU A 411 -19.66 -13.91 -13.91
C GLU A 411 -18.60 -14.94 -14.32
N ASP A 412 -18.94 -16.21 -14.29
CA ASP A 412 -18.07 -17.35 -14.66
C ASP A 412 -16.70 -17.38 -13.93
N VAL A 413 -16.61 -16.80 -12.73
CA VAL A 413 -15.35 -16.66 -12.00
C VAL A 413 -14.58 -17.98 -11.86
N LEU A 414 -15.27 -19.08 -11.62
CA LEU A 414 -14.66 -20.40 -11.39
C LEU A 414 -13.92 -20.95 -12.61
N GLU A 415 -14.38 -20.62 -13.81
CA GLU A 415 -13.78 -21.11 -15.07
C GLU A 415 -12.73 -20.14 -15.64
N ARG A 416 -12.61 -18.93 -15.05
CA ARG A 416 -11.59 -17.94 -15.49
C ARG A 416 -10.19 -18.36 -15.10
N PRO A 417 -9.20 -18.10 -15.96
CA PRO A 417 -7.80 -18.20 -15.56
C PRO A 417 -7.48 -17.15 -14.47
N PRO A 418 -6.85 -17.53 -13.34
CA PRO A 418 -6.57 -16.63 -12.22
C PRO A 418 -5.86 -15.32 -12.59
N LEU A 419 -4.89 -15.40 -13.51
CA LEU A 419 -4.10 -14.25 -13.95
C LEU A 419 -4.85 -13.27 -14.86
N THR A 420 -6.08 -13.61 -15.33
CA THR A 420 -6.94 -12.68 -16.07
C THR A 420 -7.78 -11.77 -15.18
N LEU A 421 -7.83 -12.07 -13.89
CA LEU A 421 -8.49 -11.25 -12.89
C LEU A 421 -7.72 -9.93 -12.67
N SER A 422 -8.42 -8.86 -12.27
CA SER A 422 -7.75 -7.63 -11.85
C SER A 422 -6.85 -7.87 -10.63
N PHE A 423 -5.87 -7.01 -10.39
CA PHE A 423 -4.94 -7.16 -9.25
C PHE A 423 -5.68 -7.26 -7.91
N GLY A 424 -6.72 -6.43 -7.68
CA GLY A 424 -7.56 -6.51 -6.48
C GLY A 424 -8.36 -7.82 -6.39
N GLN A 425 -8.84 -8.36 -7.53
CA GLN A 425 -9.49 -9.67 -7.57
C GLN A 425 -8.51 -10.81 -7.31
N GLN A 426 -7.28 -10.71 -7.83
CA GLN A 426 -6.22 -11.69 -7.53
C GLN A 426 -5.87 -11.71 -6.04
N LYS A 427 -5.82 -10.57 -5.37
CA LYS A 427 -5.62 -10.49 -3.90
C LYS A 427 -6.76 -11.18 -3.14
N ARG A 428 -8.00 -10.92 -3.53
CA ARG A 428 -9.16 -11.60 -2.93
C ARG A 428 -9.16 -13.10 -3.21
N LEU A 429 -8.70 -13.52 -4.39
CA LEU A 429 -8.52 -14.95 -4.69
C LEU A 429 -7.42 -15.59 -3.83
N ALA A 430 -6.29 -14.91 -3.62
CA ALA A 430 -5.23 -15.40 -2.73
C ALA A 430 -5.74 -15.58 -1.29
N LEU A 431 -6.58 -14.65 -0.80
CA LEU A 431 -7.27 -14.81 0.47
C LEU A 431 -8.26 -15.98 0.45
N ALA A 432 -9.05 -16.14 -0.62
CA ALA A 432 -9.98 -17.25 -0.77
C ALA A 432 -9.28 -18.62 -0.74
N ILE A 433 -8.09 -18.73 -1.39
CA ILE A 433 -7.26 -19.94 -1.36
C ILE A 433 -6.83 -20.28 0.08
N ALA A 434 -6.40 -19.27 0.84
CA ALA A 434 -6.03 -19.47 2.25
C ALA A 434 -7.25 -19.88 3.10
N LEU A 435 -8.40 -19.24 2.91
CA LEU A 435 -9.65 -19.54 3.62
C LEU A 435 -10.25 -20.91 3.25
N ALA A 436 -10.00 -21.42 2.03
CA ALA A 436 -10.44 -22.74 1.62
C ALA A 436 -9.82 -23.89 2.46
N LEU A 437 -8.72 -23.61 3.17
CA LEU A 437 -8.12 -24.55 4.12
C LEU A 437 -8.81 -24.54 5.49
N GLU A 438 -9.75 -23.61 5.72
CA GLU A 438 -10.48 -23.39 6.98
C GLU A 438 -9.52 -23.18 8.18
N PRO A 439 -8.49 -22.32 8.08
CA PRO A 439 -7.54 -22.13 9.17
C PRO A 439 -8.15 -21.24 10.27
N PRO A 440 -7.86 -21.51 11.57
CA PRO A 440 -8.27 -20.61 12.66
C PRO A 440 -7.48 -19.29 12.69
N THR A 441 -6.32 -19.23 12.04
CA THR A 441 -5.46 -18.05 12.03
C THR A 441 -5.04 -17.69 10.61
N LEU A 442 -5.12 -16.42 10.24
CA LEU A 442 -4.55 -15.92 9.00
C LEU A 442 -3.22 -15.20 9.27
N MET A 443 -2.25 -15.44 8.40
CA MET A 443 -0.98 -14.73 8.33
C MET A 443 -0.93 -13.97 7.00
N LEU A 444 -0.90 -12.65 7.05
CA LEU A 444 -1.00 -11.79 5.88
C LEU A 444 0.28 -10.97 5.72
N ASP A 445 0.90 -11.06 4.56
CA ASP A 445 2.08 -10.25 4.23
C ASP A 445 1.67 -9.11 3.30
N GLU A 446 1.66 -7.87 3.83
CA GLU A 446 1.31 -6.62 3.14
C GLU A 446 -0.07 -6.66 2.44
N PRO A 447 -1.16 -6.99 3.15
CA PRO A 447 -2.47 -7.20 2.51
C PRO A 447 -3.05 -5.95 1.86
N SER A 448 -2.74 -4.74 2.37
CA SER A 448 -3.24 -3.46 1.87
C SER A 448 -2.37 -2.84 0.76
N ALA A 449 -1.18 -3.39 0.46
CA ALA A 449 -0.28 -2.80 -0.52
C ALA A 449 -0.94 -2.64 -1.90
N GLY A 450 -0.82 -1.46 -2.51
CA GLY A 450 -1.41 -1.14 -3.83
C GLY A 450 -2.95 -1.06 -3.83
N GLN A 451 -3.58 -0.90 -2.67
CA GLN A 451 -5.01 -0.59 -2.54
C GLN A 451 -5.21 0.86 -2.11
N ASP A 452 -6.32 1.47 -2.55
CA ASP A 452 -6.71 2.77 -2.03
C ASP A 452 -7.20 2.67 -0.57
N HIS A 453 -7.28 3.82 0.10
CA HIS A 453 -7.61 3.91 1.51
C HIS A 453 -8.96 3.26 1.85
N ARG A 454 -10.01 3.52 1.05
CA ARG A 454 -11.35 2.93 1.21
C ARG A 454 -11.31 1.42 1.10
N THR A 455 -10.66 0.91 0.06
CA THR A 455 -10.55 -0.52 -0.20
C THR A 455 -9.77 -1.24 0.89
N ALA A 456 -8.67 -0.66 1.38
CA ALA A 456 -7.87 -1.23 2.46
C ALA A 456 -8.65 -1.28 3.80
N ARG A 457 -9.34 -0.21 4.18
CA ARG A 457 -10.19 -0.18 5.39
C ARG A 457 -11.33 -1.18 5.31
N ARG A 458 -12.03 -1.21 4.18
CA ARG A 458 -13.13 -2.16 3.94
C ARG A 458 -12.63 -3.60 4.00
N PHE A 459 -11.51 -3.91 3.35
CA PHE A 459 -10.88 -5.23 3.37
C PHE A 459 -10.57 -5.68 4.81
N MET A 460 -9.98 -4.83 5.65
CA MET A 460 -9.70 -5.16 7.05
C MET A 460 -10.98 -5.39 7.86
N GLY A 461 -12.01 -4.58 7.65
CA GLY A 461 -13.31 -4.77 8.31
C GLY A 461 -13.98 -6.08 7.93
N GLU A 462 -14.00 -6.42 6.64
CA GLU A 462 -14.55 -7.67 6.12
C GLU A 462 -13.73 -8.88 6.61
N LEU A 463 -12.40 -8.79 6.59
CA LEU A 463 -11.49 -9.83 7.09
C LEU A 463 -11.75 -10.18 8.55
N LEU A 464 -11.81 -9.17 9.41
CA LEU A 464 -12.01 -9.37 10.86
C LEU A 464 -13.44 -9.82 11.21
N ALA A 465 -14.38 -9.69 10.30
CA ALA A 465 -15.75 -10.20 10.45
C ALA A 465 -15.95 -11.64 9.93
N ILE A 466 -14.90 -12.30 9.40
CA ILE A 466 -15.00 -13.67 8.87
C ILE A 466 -15.36 -14.64 9.99
N PRO A 467 -16.49 -15.36 9.90
CA PRO A 467 -16.89 -16.34 10.92
C PRO A 467 -15.87 -17.48 11.02
N GLY A 468 -15.53 -17.87 12.27
CA GLY A 468 -14.60 -18.96 12.55
C GLY A 468 -13.12 -18.59 12.42
N LEU A 469 -12.78 -17.37 12.02
CA LEU A 469 -11.43 -16.85 12.10
C LEU A 469 -11.17 -16.36 13.53
N GLU A 470 -10.18 -16.96 14.19
CA GLU A 470 -9.85 -16.63 15.58
C GLU A 470 -8.80 -15.51 15.67
N SER A 471 -7.78 -15.55 14.82
CA SER A 471 -6.63 -14.64 14.90
C SER A 471 -6.17 -14.15 13.53
N VAL A 472 -5.61 -12.95 13.50
CA VAL A 472 -4.97 -12.38 12.31
C VAL A 472 -3.60 -11.86 12.69
N TYR A 473 -2.55 -12.40 12.06
CA TYR A 473 -1.20 -11.88 12.17
C TYR A 473 -0.84 -11.22 10.85
N LEU A 474 -0.55 -9.93 10.86
CA LEU A 474 -0.30 -9.18 9.63
C LEU A 474 1.02 -8.44 9.68
N VAL A 475 1.75 -8.51 8.58
CA VAL A 475 2.88 -7.62 8.28
C VAL A 475 2.34 -6.48 7.44
N THR A 476 2.60 -5.24 7.82
CA THR A 476 2.23 -4.07 7.02
C THR A 476 3.15 -2.88 7.27
N HIS A 477 3.18 -1.97 6.31
CA HIS A 477 3.78 -0.64 6.45
C HIS A 477 2.71 0.46 6.62
N ASP A 478 1.43 0.12 6.50
CA ASP A 478 0.33 1.05 6.80
C ASP A 478 0.12 1.11 8.32
N VAL A 479 0.81 2.09 8.91
CA VAL A 479 0.83 2.30 10.36
C VAL A 479 -0.56 2.58 10.93
N ASP A 480 -1.33 3.46 10.28
CA ASP A 480 -2.64 3.86 10.78
C ASP A 480 -3.64 2.70 10.72
N LEU A 481 -3.58 1.90 9.65
CA LEU A 481 -4.40 0.70 9.52
C LEU A 481 -4.06 -0.33 10.61
N ALA A 482 -2.75 -0.56 10.85
CA ALA A 482 -2.28 -1.46 11.90
C ALA A 482 -2.75 -1.01 13.28
N LEU A 483 -2.51 0.26 13.64
CA LEU A 483 -2.87 0.81 14.94
C LEU A 483 -4.39 0.83 15.20
N ALA A 484 -5.19 1.02 14.14
CA ALA A 484 -6.65 1.04 14.25
C ALA A 484 -7.28 -0.35 14.43
N HIS A 485 -6.59 -1.41 13.98
CA HIS A 485 -7.17 -2.74 13.92
C HIS A 485 -6.46 -3.80 14.78
N ALA A 486 -5.19 -3.60 15.12
CA ALA A 486 -4.45 -4.57 15.91
C ALA A 486 -4.71 -4.42 17.42
N ASP A 487 -4.71 -5.54 18.13
CA ASP A 487 -4.70 -5.59 19.59
C ASP A 487 -3.27 -5.44 20.13
N ARG A 488 -2.29 -5.84 19.31
CA ARG A 488 -0.87 -5.84 19.67
C ARG A 488 0.02 -5.51 18.48
N ILE A 489 1.07 -4.74 18.72
CA ILE A 489 2.06 -4.31 17.74
C ILE A 489 3.42 -4.91 18.10
N LEU A 490 4.05 -5.58 17.14
CA LEU A 490 5.45 -5.94 17.18
C LEU A 490 6.23 -4.99 16.26
N LEU A 491 7.12 -4.20 16.83
CA LEU A 491 7.95 -3.27 16.07
C LEU A 491 9.29 -3.93 15.77
N PHE A 492 9.57 -4.12 14.47
CA PHE A 492 10.76 -4.81 13.97
C PHE A 492 11.82 -3.83 13.48
N ARG A 493 13.08 -4.07 13.84
CA ARG A 493 14.24 -3.34 13.33
C ARG A 493 15.44 -4.28 13.24
N ARG A 494 16.04 -4.38 12.04
CA ARG A 494 17.27 -5.15 11.80
C ARG A 494 17.25 -6.56 12.39
N GLY A 495 16.15 -7.28 12.14
CA GLY A 495 16.02 -8.68 12.57
C GLY A 495 15.66 -8.90 14.04
N GLU A 496 15.34 -7.85 14.78
CA GLU A 496 15.00 -7.89 16.21
C GLU A 496 13.66 -7.20 16.47
N ILE A 497 12.96 -7.64 17.52
CA ILE A 497 11.77 -6.94 18.04
C ILE A 497 12.26 -5.87 19.04
N VAL A 498 11.97 -4.60 18.73
CA VAL A 498 12.38 -3.45 19.55
C VAL A 498 11.25 -2.89 20.41
N ALA A 499 10.02 -3.25 20.09
CA ALA A 499 8.85 -2.99 20.94
C ALA A 499 7.79 -4.07 20.72
N ASP A 500 7.04 -4.35 21.78
CA ASP A 500 5.96 -5.34 21.84
C ASP A 500 4.93 -4.84 22.86
N GLY A 501 3.72 -4.54 22.42
CA GLY A 501 2.67 -4.00 23.29
C GLY A 501 1.41 -3.61 22.54
N SER A 502 0.44 -3.06 23.26
CA SER A 502 -0.76 -2.49 22.67
C SER A 502 -0.43 -1.28 21.77
N PRO A 503 -1.28 -0.95 20.79
CA PRO A 503 -1.10 0.27 19.98
C PRO A 503 -0.80 1.51 20.82
N SER A 504 -1.53 1.70 21.92
CA SER A 504 -1.37 2.85 22.81
C SER A 504 0.00 2.90 23.51
N GLU A 505 0.56 1.74 23.88
CA GLU A 505 1.88 1.64 24.52
C GLU A 505 2.99 1.90 23.52
N VAL A 506 2.87 1.34 22.32
CA VAL A 506 3.93 1.40 21.32
C VAL A 506 4.08 2.78 20.69
N ILE A 507 2.99 3.57 20.57
CA ILE A 507 3.04 4.93 19.99
C ILE A 507 3.66 5.98 20.91
N GLU A 508 3.92 5.69 22.19
CA GLU A 508 4.44 6.67 23.15
C GLU A 508 5.83 7.21 22.82
N ASP A 509 6.65 6.38 22.26
CA ASP A 509 8.05 6.66 22.00
C ASP A 509 8.26 7.03 20.51
N GLU A 510 8.05 8.32 20.17
CA GLU A 510 8.25 8.82 18.81
C GLU A 510 9.69 8.60 18.32
N ASP A 511 10.68 8.67 19.20
CA ASP A 511 12.09 8.44 18.84
C ASP A 511 12.31 6.98 18.41
N ARG A 512 11.62 6.05 19.07
CA ARG A 512 11.64 4.63 18.69
C ARG A 512 11.07 4.42 17.28
N TRP A 513 9.93 5.05 16.95
CA TRP A 513 9.34 4.99 15.61
C TRP A 513 10.29 5.53 14.56
N THR A 514 10.85 6.72 14.80
CA THR A 514 11.82 7.34 13.90
C THR A 514 13.08 6.47 13.72
N SER A 515 13.58 5.85 14.81
CA SER A 515 14.71 4.95 14.76
C SER A 515 14.44 3.67 13.96
N CYS A 516 13.16 3.30 13.81
CA CYS A 516 12.69 2.20 12.97
C CYS A 516 12.35 2.64 11.54
N ASN A 517 12.74 3.84 11.13
CA ASN A 517 12.39 4.42 9.82
C ASN A 517 10.89 4.43 9.55
N LEU A 518 10.06 4.50 10.59
CA LEU A 518 8.62 4.64 10.48
C LEU A 518 8.21 6.10 10.67
N ARG A 519 7.18 6.51 9.93
CA ARG A 519 6.63 7.86 10.02
C ARG A 519 5.66 7.94 11.19
N VAL A 520 5.78 9.01 11.97
CA VAL A 520 4.74 9.40 12.93
C VAL A 520 3.68 10.19 12.17
N THR A 521 2.50 9.58 11.97
CA THR A 521 1.40 10.19 11.21
C THR A 521 0.70 11.28 12.01
N SER A 522 -0.06 12.15 11.32
CA SER A 522 -0.91 13.15 11.99
C SER A 522 -1.94 12.49 12.91
N LEU A 523 -2.49 11.35 12.52
CA LEU A 523 -3.44 10.57 13.32
C LEU A 523 -2.80 9.99 14.58
N MET A 524 -1.55 9.47 14.50
CA MET A 524 -0.81 9.01 15.69
C MET A 524 -0.63 10.14 16.69
N ARG A 525 -0.13 11.31 16.26
CA ARG A 525 0.05 12.47 17.12
C ARG A 525 -1.25 12.92 17.79
N ALA A 526 -2.35 12.87 17.03
CA ALA A 526 -3.67 13.23 17.56
C ALA A 526 -4.14 12.24 18.63
N ASN A 527 -3.98 10.91 18.42
CA ASN A 527 -4.28 9.89 19.42
C ASN A 527 -3.40 10.05 20.68
N THR A 528 -2.09 10.26 20.52
CA THR A 528 -1.16 10.48 21.65
C THR A 528 -1.58 11.67 22.52
N ARG A 529 -2.04 12.79 21.91
CA ARG A 529 -2.56 13.96 22.65
C ARG A 529 -3.83 13.68 23.44
N GLN A 530 -4.63 12.70 23.04
CA GLN A 530 -5.88 12.31 23.70
C GLN A 530 -5.72 11.11 24.64
N ARG A 531 -4.50 10.63 24.83
CA ARG A 531 -4.19 9.49 25.70
C ARG A 531 -4.70 9.72 27.14
N GLY A 532 -5.17 8.65 27.77
CA GLY A 532 -5.82 8.69 29.08
C GLY A 532 -7.26 9.16 29.04
N ALA A 533 -7.73 9.68 27.90
CA ALA A 533 -9.12 10.01 27.65
C ALA A 533 -9.78 9.05 26.64
N THR A 534 -8.96 8.29 25.86
CA THR A 534 -9.38 7.17 25.03
C THR A 534 -8.70 5.90 25.53
N GLU A 535 -9.43 4.80 25.62
CA GLU A 535 -8.92 3.50 26.09
C GLU A 535 -8.13 2.76 25.00
N ARG A 536 -8.32 3.16 23.74
CA ARG A 536 -7.69 2.54 22.57
C ARG A 536 -7.30 3.59 21.53
N PHE A 537 -6.48 3.17 20.56
CA PHE A 537 -6.23 3.94 19.36
C PHE A 537 -7.51 4.04 18.52
N LEU A 538 -7.88 5.26 18.13
CA LEU A 538 -9.06 5.55 17.32
C LEU A 538 -8.67 5.88 15.89
N GLY A 539 -9.43 5.37 14.92
CA GLY A 539 -9.32 5.77 13.52
C GLY A 539 -9.65 7.25 13.32
N ALA A 540 -9.30 7.81 12.16
CA ALA A 540 -9.38 9.26 11.94
C ALA A 540 -10.78 9.83 12.16
N GLU A 541 -11.82 9.20 11.63
CA GLU A 541 -13.21 9.67 11.78
C GLU A 541 -13.74 9.47 13.20
N GLU A 542 -13.41 8.32 13.82
CA GLU A 542 -13.78 8.04 15.20
C GLU A 542 -13.17 9.08 16.16
N LEU A 543 -11.87 9.34 15.99
CA LEU A 543 -11.16 10.32 16.82
C LEU A 543 -11.70 11.73 16.60
N ALA A 544 -11.98 12.11 15.36
CA ALA A 544 -12.53 13.41 15.03
C ALA A 544 -13.94 13.59 15.64
N ALA A 545 -14.80 12.59 15.55
CA ALA A 545 -16.13 12.58 16.15
C ALA A 545 -16.04 12.65 17.68
N TRP A 546 -15.14 11.88 18.29
CA TRP A 546 -14.92 11.86 19.72
C TRP A 546 -14.41 13.22 20.25
N ILE A 547 -13.40 13.84 19.61
CA ILE A 547 -12.88 15.16 19.98
C ILE A 547 -14.01 16.18 19.94
N ARG A 548 -14.80 16.19 18.88
CA ARG A 548 -15.90 17.11 18.74
C ARG A 548 -16.97 16.92 19.81
N GLY A 549 -17.36 15.67 20.12
CA GLY A 549 -18.31 15.40 21.20
C GLY A 549 -17.88 16.04 22.53
N ARG A 550 -16.59 15.96 22.87
CA ARG A 550 -16.02 16.60 24.05
C ARG A 550 -15.99 18.14 23.99
N GLU A 551 -15.73 18.70 22.80
CA GLU A 551 -15.78 20.17 22.59
C GLU A 551 -17.20 20.70 22.83
N VAL A 552 -18.22 20.01 22.31
CA VAL A 552 -19.63 20.34 22.51
C VAL A 552 -20.02 20.20 23.97
N ALA A 553 -19.66 19.10 24.64
CA ALA A 553 -19.94 18.90 26.06
C ALA A 553 -19.33 20.03 26.93
N ARG A 554 -18.05 20.37 26.70
CA ARG A 554 -17.39 21.48 27.40
C ARG A 554 -18.05 22.83 27.14
N SER A 555 -18.58 23.07 25.94
CA SER A 555 -19.29 24.32 25.63
C SER A 555 -20.66 24.43 26.32
N LEU A 556 -21.27 23.29 26.65
CA LEU A 556 -22.53 23.22 27.40
C LEU A 556 -22.33 23.35 28.91
N ASP A 557 -21.16 22.93 29.42
CA ASP A 557 -20.81 23.02 30.87
C ASP A 557 -20.26 24.40 31.29
N LEU A 558 -20.03 25.32 30.36
CA LEU A 558 -19.67 26.69 30.69
C LEU A 558 -20.87 27.39 31.38
N PRO A 559 -20.70 27.96 32.59
CA PRO A 559 -21.79 28.68 33.27
C PRO A 559 -22.26 29.81 32.36
N ARG A 560 -23.56 29.86 32.09
CA ARG A 560 -24.19 30.99 31.40
C ARG A 560 -23.80 32.26 32.16
N VAL A 561 -22.89 33.05 31.60
CA VAL A 561 -22.61 34.39 32.12
C VAL A 561 -23.92 35.16 32.03
N ASN A 562 -24.57 35.36 33.19
CA ASN A 562 -25.71 36.26 33.33
C ASN A 562 -25.34 37.58 32.71
N ARG A 563 -25.95 37.94 31.60
CA ARG A 563 -26.05 39.33 31.18
C ARG A 563 -26.84 40.04 32.27
N LEU A 564 -26.15 40.69 33.20
CA LEU A 564 -26.74 41.70 34.05
C LEU A 564 -27.16 42.84 33.12
N GLU A 565 -28.46 42.94 32.90
CA GLU A 565 -29.09 44.18 32.46
C GLU A 565 -28.81 45.25 33.50
N GLY A 566 -28.23 46.35 33.06
CA GLY A 566 -28.06 47.59 33.81
C GLY A 566 -27.99 48.74 32.83
#